data_8fe486cd095006086995966f566280ba
#
_entry.id   8fe486cd095006086995966f566280ba
#
_cell.length_a   1.000
_cell.length_b   1.000
_cell.length_c   1.000
_cell.angle_alpha   90.00
_cell.angle_beta   90.00
_cell.angle_gamma   90.00
#
_symmetry.space_group_name_H-M   'P 1'
#
loop_
_entity.id
_entity.type
_entity.pdbx_description
1 polymer ?
#
loop_
_entity_poly.entity_id
_entity_poly.type
_entity_poly.pdbx_seq_one_letter_code
_entity_poly.pdbx_strand_id
1 'polypeptide(L)'
;MEFQYAFITTGIGSFPHQDEKEVFRLILKNFPEIPFWPQLPKRSFLEGMVVQYSEGFPSLRWNEKEQRVWVDTSLGFDKEIEKFYQRLEGNELEPFQITEDFARGLRILKDLSPKNHRKKIKYIKGQITGPITFGLALTDQERKPIFYDPTLRDILVKHLSMKARWMEKKFNDLFPGIPTIIFFDEPSLSSFGSAFSSLNREDVVHSLNECFDAMKGLKGIHCCGNTDWSVLLSTNLDILSFDAYGYLETLSLYPKELKAFLERGGILAWGIVPTNEDVLKEEAQSLVKRFKEGVETLSKKGIDQTLLQRAILTPS
;
A
#
# COMPACT_ATOMS: atom_id res chain seq x y z
N MET A 1 1.60 -18.23 -2.07
CA MET A 1 2.84 -18.28 -1.20
C MET A 1 2.38 -18.23 0.24
N GLU A 2 2.89 -19.07 1.12
CA GLU A 2 2.43 -19.11 2.52
C GLU A 2 3.36 -18.26 3.40
N PHE A 3 2.74 -17.38 4.23
CA PHE A 3 3.47 -16.58 5.20
C PHE A 3 3.73 -17.43 6.46
N GLN A 4 5.01 -17.61 6.82
CA GLN A 4 5.41 -18.59 7.83
C GLN A 4 5.88 -17.99 9.16
N TYR A 5 5.93 -16.65 9.27
CA TYR A 5 6.54 -15.98 10.41
C TYR A 5 5.51 -15.38 11.36
N ALA A 6 5.84 -15.36 12.65
CA ALA A 6 5.04 -14.76 13.69
C ALA A 6 5.70 -13.48 14.22
N PHE A 7 4.90 -12.43 14.39
CA PHE A 7 5.30 -11.16 15.03
C PHE A 7 6.52 -10.47 14.42
N ILE A 8 6.69 -10.62 13.12
CA ILE A 8 7.74 -9.94 12.36
C ILE A 8 7.35 -8.47 12.13
N THR A 9 8.30 -7.58 12.06
CA THR A 9 8.03 -6.13 12.00
C THR A 9 8.35 -5.53 10.64
N THR A 10 7.57 -4.50 10.23
CA THR A 10 7.87 -3.65 9.09
C THR A 10 7.30 -2.26 9.28
N GLY A 11 7.70 -1.30 8.44
CA GLY A 11 7.10 0.04 8.40
C GLY A 11 6.03 0.16 7.31
N ILE A 12 5.24 1.24 7.35
CA ILE A 12 4.24 1.54 6.32
C ILE A 12 4.96 2.00 5.04
N GLY A 13 5.86 2.98 5.11
CA GLY A 13 6.66 3.40 3.95
C GLY A 13 7.12 4.85 4.02
N SER A 14 6.27 5.77 4.42
CA SER A 14 6.58 7.20 4.44
C SER A 14 7.42 7.61 5.64
N PHE A 15 8.41 8.48 5.39
CA PHE A 15 9.26 9.10 6.40
C PHE A 15 9.23 10.62 6.27
N PRO A 16 9.29 11.35 7.41
CA PRO A 16 9.37 12.81 7.41
C PRO A 16 10.77 13.35 7.08
N HIS A 17 11.73 12.46 6.84
CA HIS A 17 13.13 12.78 6.57
C HIS A 17 13.34 13.24 5.13
N GLN A 18 14.46 13.91 4.90
CA GLN A 18 14.92 14.33 3.56
C GLN A 18 16.17 13.57 3.11
N ASP A 19 16.97 13.06 4.06
CA ASP A 19 18.17 12.26 3.77
C ASP A 19 17.81 10.78 3.64
N GLU A 20 17.87 10.29 2.43
CA GLU A 20 17.59 8.90 2.10
C GLU A 20 18.53 7.91 2.79
N LYS A 21 19.79 8.28 3.04
CA LYS A 21 20.78 7.39 3.67
C LYS A 21 20.51 7.22 5.16
N GLU A 22 20.06 8.27 5.82
CA GLU A 22 19.63 8.22 7.22
C GLU A 22 18.45 7.28 7.39
N VAL A 23 17.41 7.47 6.58
CA VAL A 23 16.21 6.63 6.61
C VAL A 23 16.55 5.16 6.35
N PHE A 24 17.44 4.91 5.41
CA PHE A 24 17.87 3.58 5.10
C PHE A 24 18.57 2.86 6.28
N ARG A 25 19.45 3.57 6.99
CA ARG A 25 20.07 3.02 8.20
C ARG A 25 19.02 2.69 9.27
N LEU A 26 18.00 3.55 9.42
CA LEU A 26 16.87 3.31 10.33
C LEU A 26 16.10 2.04 9.95
N ILE A 27 15.79 1.87 8.67
CA ILE A 27 15.08 0.68 8.18
C ILE A 27 15.90 -0.57 8.46
N LEU A 28 17.18 -0.60 8.10
CA LEU A 28 18.03 -1.77 8.30
C LEU A 28 18.23 -2.13 9.78
N LYS A 29 18.30 -1.12 10.64
CA LYS A 29 18.46 -1.32 12.07
C LYS A 29 17.21 -1.90 12.71
N ASN A 30 16.02 -1.41 12.31
CA ASN A 30 14.77 -1.68 13.03
C ASN A 30 13.88 -2.72 12.32
N PHE A 31 14.03 -2.90 11.00
CA PHE A 31 13.22 -3.82 10.18
C PHE A 31 14.09 -4.74 9.32
N PRO A 32 15.04 -5.49 9.93
CA PRO A 32 16.02 -6.28 9.16
C PRO A 32 15.40 -7.48 8.43
N GLU A 33 14.19 -7.91 8.81
CA GLU A 33 13.54 -9.09 8.24
C GLU A 33 12.56 -8.75 7.13
N ILE A 34 11.87 -7.60 7.23
CA ILE A 34 11.04 -7.03 6.15
C ILE A 34 11.46 -5.58 5.92
N PRO A 35 12.66 -5.34 5.36
CA PRO A 35 13.01 -4.01 4.92
C PRO A 35 12.10 -3.56 3.77
N PHE A 36 11.92 -2.27 3.65
CA PHE A 36 11.00 -1.70 2.69
C PHE A 36 11.56 -0.47 2.00
N TRP A 37 11.00 -0.14 0.87
CA TRP A 37 11.31 1.09 0.16
C TRP A 37 10.77 2.30 0.92
N PRO A 38 11.63 3.27 1.31
CA PRO A 38 11.18 4.50 1.95
C PRO A 38 10.63 5.50 0.93
N GLN A 39 9.48 6.10 1.24
CA GLN A 39 8.92 7.26 0.56
C GLN A 39 9.30 8.52 1.33
N LEU A 40 9.72 9.56 0.60
CA LEU A 40 10.27 10.80 1.18
C LEU A 40 9.49 12.05 0.72
N PRO A 41 8.20 12.17 1.07
CA PRO A 41 7.34 13.25 0.55
C PRO A 41 7.77 14.65 0.98
N LYS A 42 8.59 14.76 2.03
CA LYS A 42 9.17 16.06 2.46
C LYS A 42 10.39 16.47 1.63
N ARG A 43 10.94 15.57 0.81
CA ARG A 43 12.08 15.84 -0.04
C ARG A 43 11.67 16.54 -1.34
N SER A 44 10.61 16.07 -1.97
CA SER A 44 10.17 16.56 -3.28
C SER A 44 8.67 16.39 -3.45
N PHE A 45 8.04 17.33 -4.17
CA PHE A 45 6.67 17.22 -4.65
C PHE A 45 6.44 15.92 -5.44
N LEU A 46 7.43 15.50 -6.24
CA LEU A 46 7.36 14.30 -7.06
C LEU A 46 7.28 13.00 -6.22
N GLU A 47 7.71 13.03 -4.96
CA GLU A 47 7.57 11.90 -4.02
C GLU A 47 6.29 11.97 -3.17
N GLY A 48 5.38 12.91 -3.49
CA GLY A 48 4.05 12.93 -2.88
C GLY A 48 3.23 11.71 -3.24
N MET A 49 2.36 11.30 -2.32
CA MET A 49 1.63 10.02 -2.36
C MET A 49 0.95 9.72 -3.71
N VAL A 50 0.33 10.71 -4.35
CA VAL A 50 -0.32 10.55 -5.66
C VAL A 50 0.64 10.79 -6.81
N VAL A 51 1.44 11.85 -6.72
CA VAL A 51 2.34 12.27 -7.80
C VAL A 51 3.35 11.18 -8.13
N GLN A 52 3.90 10.53 -7.11
CA GLN A 52 4.90 9.47 -7.26
C GLN A 52 4.45 8.34 -8.17
N TYR A 53 3.17 7.97 -8.10
CA TYR A 53 2.62 6.89 -8.89
C TYR A 53 1.90 7.35 -10.16
N SER A 54 1.80 8.65 -10.39
CA SER A 54 1.20 9.20 -11.61
C SER A 54 2.14 9.22 -12.80
N GLU A 55 3.46 9.07 -12.59
CA GLU A 55 4.44 9.02 -13.69
C GLU A 55 4.06 8.00 -14.75
N GLY A 56 3.99 8.46 -16.02
CA GLY A 56 3.58 7.63 -17.16
C GLY A 56 2.08 7.46 -17.35
N PHE A 57 1.24 8.10 -16.52
CA PHE A 57 -0.21 8.14 -16.74
C PHE A 57 -0.54 8.95 -18.01
N PRO A 58 -1.48 8.49 -18.86
CA PRO A 58 -1.83 9.20 -20.09
C PRO A 58 -2.23 10.65 -19.85
N SER A 59 -1.69 11.54 -20.67
CA SER A 59 -1.97 12.99 -20.61
C SER A 59 -1.78 13.64 -19.25
N LEU A 60 -0.87 13.11 -18.43
CA LEU A 60 -0.54 13.68 -17.14
C LEU A 60 0.04 15.09 -17.27
N ARG A 61 -0.39 15.97 -16.39
CA ARG A 61 0.15 17.33 -16.20
C ARG A 61 0.41 17.58 -14.73
N TRP A 62 1.42 18.38 -14.42
CA TRP A 62 1.66 18.85 -13.06
C TRP A 62 2.20 20.28 -13.04
N ASN A 63 1.94 20.95 -11.92
CA ASN A 63 2.48 22.24 -11.60
C ASN A 63 3.01 22.19 -10.16
N GLU A 64 4.32 22.18 -10.01
CA GLU A 64 4.98 22.07 -8.72
C GLU A 64 4.74 23.31 -7.83
N LYS A 65 4.66 24.52 -8.41
CA LYS A 65 4.38 25.74 -7.66
C LYS A 65 2.98 25.74 -7.04
N GLU A 66 2.02 25.17 -7.76
CA GLU A 66 0.63 25.02 -7.30
C GLU A 66 0.40 23.71 -6.53
N GLN A 67 1.42 22.86 -6.40
CA GLN A 67 1.33 21.53 -5.80
C GLN A 67 0.17 20.72 -6.41
N ARG A 68 0.02 20.79 -7.72
CA ARG A 68 -1.10 20.17 -8.45
C ARG A 68 -0.61 19.16 -9.49
N VAL A 69 -1.29 18.03 -9.55
CA VAL A 69 -1.19 17.02 -10.60
C VAL A 69 -2.60 16.75 -11.14
N TRP A 70 -2.76 16.61 -12.48
CA TRP A 70 -4.04 16.34 -13.10
C TRP A 70 -3.89 15.65 -14.44
N VAL A 71 -4.98 15.06 -14.94
CA VAL A 71 -5.08 14.46 -16.28
C VAL A 71 -5.75 15.49 -17.21
N ASP A 72 -5.13 15.79 -18.33
CA ASP A 72 -5.69 16.65 -19.35
C ASP A 72 -6.43 15.80 -20.40
N THR A 73 -7.75 15.71 -20.25
CA THR A 73 -8.62 14.91 -21.14
C THR A 73 -9.06 15.67 -22.40
N SER A 74 -8.45 16.83 -22.67
CA SER A 74 -8.73 17.65 -23.85
C SER A 74 -8.11 17.06 -25.12
N LEU A 75 -7.75 17.92 -26.06
CA LEU A 75 -7.28 17.53 -27.38
C LEU A 75 -6.13 16.51 -27.36
N GLY A 76 -6.33 15.38 -28.04
CA GLY A 76 -5.29 14.35 -28.22
C GLY A 76 -5.32 13.24 -27.15
N PHE A 77 -6.23 13.27 -26.19
CA PHE A 77 -6.36 12.26 -25.16
C PHE A 77 -6.58 10.86 -25.70
N ASP A 78 -7.43 10.70 -26.74
CA ASP A 78 -7.70 9.39 -27.37
C ASP A 78 -6.43 8.71 -27.89
N LYS A 79 -5.49 9.48 -28.45
CA LYS A 79 -4.21 8.94 -28.93
C LYS A 79 -3.31 8.46 -27.80
N GLU A 80 -3.33 9.15 -26.65
CA GLU A 80 -2.56 8.74 -25.48
C GLU A 80 -3.18 7.48 -24.83
N ILE A 81 -4.50 7.36 -24.85
CA ILE A 81 -5.20 6.13 -24.43
C ILE A 81 -4.81 4.96 -25.34
N GLU A 82 -4.85 5.15 -26.65
CA GLU A 82 -4.48 4.09 -27.60
C GLU A 82 -3.06 3.59 -27.36
N LYS A 83 -2.09 4.50 -27.19
CA LYS A 83 -0.71 4.15 -26.87
C LYS A 83 -0.60 3.41 -25.52
N PHE A 84 -1.39 3.82 -24.54
CA PHE A 84 -1.40 3.18 -23.23
C PHE A 84 -1.85 1.71 -23.34
N TYR A 85 -2.95 1.44 -24.05
CA TYR A 85 -3.44 0.07 -24.25
C TYR A 85 -2.50 -0.77 -25.13
N GLN A 86 -1.87 -0.20 -26.15
CA GLN A 86 -0.83 -0.89 -26.94
C GLN A 86 0.34 -1.37 -26.05
N ARG A 87 0.79 -0.55 -25.08
CA ARG A 87 1.83 -0.94 -24.12
C ARG A 87 1.36 -2.05 -23.17
N LEU A 88 0.09 -2.02 -22.77
CA LEU A 88 -0.50 -3.10 -21.96
C LEU A 88 -0.55 -4.42 -22.73
N GLU A 89 -1.02 -4.41 -23.97
CA GLU A 89 -1.05 -5.59 -24.85
C GLU A 89 0.35 -6.15 -25.09
N GLY A 90 1.34 -5.27 -25.30
CA GLY A 90 2.75 -5.63 -25.39
C GLY A 90 3.37 -6.15 -24.10
N ASN A 91 2.65 -6.10 -22.99
CA ASN A 91 3.13 -6.48 -21.65
C ASN A 91 4.43 -5.79 -21.24
N GLU A 92 4.61 -4.55 -21.70
CA GLU A 92 5.80 -3.74 -21.45
C GLU A 92 5.77 -3.16 -20.03
N LEU A 93 6.78 -3.44 -19.21
CA LEU A 93 6.86 -2.92 -17.84
C LEU A 93 7.64 -1.60 -17.73
N GLU A 94 8.60 -1.37 -18.62
CA GLU A 94 9.47 -0.17 -18.56
C GLU A 94 8.71 1.17 -18.65
N PRO A 95 7.62 1.31 -19.45
CA PRO A 95 6.84 2.55 -19.45
C PRO A 95 6.13 2.85 -18.12
N PHE A 96 5.99 1.84 -17.26
CA PHE A 96 5.35 1.95 -15.95
C PHE A 96 6.36 2.03 -14.79
N GLN A 97 7.62 2.20 -15.08
CA GLN A 97 8.65 2.40 -14.05
C GLN A 97 8.34 3.62 -13.18
N ILE A 98 8.93 3.61 -11.99
CA ILE A 98 9.03 4.79 -11.13
C ILE A 98 10.49 5.22 -11.18
N THR A 99 10.75 6.38 -11.79
CA THR A 99 12.11 6.85 -11.97
C THR A 99 12.72 7.37 -10.67
N GLU A 100 14.03 7.59 -10.66
CA GLU A 100 14.74 8.09 -9.47
C GLU A 100 14.26 9.48 -9.03
N ASP A 101 13.73 10.30 -9.93
CA ASP A 101 13.18 11.60 -9.59
C ASP A 101 11.91 11.49 -8.74
N PHE A 102 11.09 10.48 -9.02
CA PHE A 102 9.87 10.18 -8.29
C PHE A 102 10.09 9.23 -7.10
N ALA A 103 11.23 8.56 -7.00
CA ALA A 103 11.47 7.52 -5.99
C ALA A 103 12.95 7.42 -5.58
N ARG A 104 13.47 8.46 -4.98
CA ARG A 104 14.86 8.48 -4.51
C ARG A 104 15.16 7.33 -3.54
N GLY A 105 14.22 7.03 -2.66
CA GLY A 105 14.34 5.93 -1.72
C GLY A 105 14.46 4.55 -2.38
N LEU A 106 13.92 4.37 -3.59
CA LEU A 106 14.03 3.10 -4.33
C LEU A 106 15.48 2.83 -4.79
N ARG A 107 16.23 3.88 -5.10
CA ARG A 107 17.64 3.77 -5.47
C ARG A 107 18.47 3.11 -4.36
N ILE A 108 18.16 3.44 -3.10
CA ILE A 108 18.93 2.97 -1.95
C ILE A 108 18.73 1.49 -1.69
N LEU A 109 17.61 0.91 -2.11
CA LEU A 109 17.43 -0.54 -2.03
C LEU A 109 18.50 -1.30 -2.82
N LYS A 110 19.11 -0.69 -3.85
CA LYS A 110 20.27 -1.28 -4.55
C LYS A 110 21.44 -1.48 -3.60
N ASP A 111 21.63 -0.59 -2.64
CA ASP A 111 22.71 -0.63 -1.65
C ASP A 111 22.47 -1.72 -0.56
N LEU A 112 21.23 -2.24 -0.43
CA LEU A 112 20.88 -3.42 0.38
C LEU A 112 21.37 -4.73 -0.23
N SER A 113 21.56 -4.75 -1.52
CA SER A 113 21.93 -5.95 -2.27
C SER A 113 23.28 -6.61 -1.85
N PRO A 114 24.22 -5.96 -1.12
CA PRO A 114 25.45 -6.60 -0.71
C PRO A 114 25.25 -7.64 0.40
N LYS A 115 26.02 -8.67 0.28
CA LYS A 115 26.09 -9.98 0.92
C LYS A 115 25.85 -10.10 2.45
N ASN A 116 26.01 -9.04 3.23
CA ASN A 116 26.00 -9.12 4.70
C ASN A 116 24.61 -8.99 5.35
N HIS A 117 23.65 -8.35 4.69
CA HIS A 117 22.28 -8.16 5.24
C HIS A 117 21.28 -9.20 4.73
N ARG A 118 21.57 -9.85 3.61
CA ARG A 118 20.68 -10.78 2.92
C ARG A 118 20.21 -11.97 3.76
N LYS A 119 21.03 -12.46 4.68
CA LYS A 119 20.70 -13.63 5.52
C LYS A 119 19.52 -13.40 6.48
N LYS A 120 19.22 -12.14 6.82
CA LYS A 120 18.13 -11.79 7.73
C LYS A 120 16.83 -11.46 6.99
N ILE A 121 16.91 -11.06 5.72
CA ILE A 121 15.75 -10.62 4.95
C ILE A 121 14.86 -11.84 4.64
N LYS A 122 13.61 -11.77 5.06
CA LYS A 122 12.58 -12.78 4.82
C LYS A 122 11.66 -12.37 3.67
N TYR A 123 11.34 -11.09 3.62
CA TYR A 123 10.54 -10.46 2.56
C TYR A 123 11.14 -9.10 2.23
N ILE A 124 10.90 -8.63 1.01
CA ILE A 124 11.13 -7.23 0.63
C ILE A 124 9.78 -6.57 0.38
N LYS A 125 9.55 -5.41 1.01
CA LYS A 125 8.27 -4.72 0.92
C LYS A 125 8.37 -3.44 0.10
N GLY A 126 7.35 -3.23 -0.72
CA GLY A 126 7.03 -1.95 -1.35
C GLY A 126 5.61 -1.52 -1.04
N GLN A 127 5.30 -0.30 -1.42
CA GLN A 127 3.95 0.25 -1.33
C GLN A 127 3.66 1.08 -2.57
N ILE A 128 2.37 1.22 -2.85
CA ILE A 128 1.82 2.03 -3.93
C ILE A 128 0.49 2.62 -3.43
N THR A 129 0.16 3.83 -3.87
CA THR A 129 -1.17 4.37 -3.59
C THR A 129 -2.24 3.51 -4.25
N GLY A 130 -3.22 3.10 -3.47
CA GLY A 130 -4.28 2.24 -3.97
C GLY A 130 -5.22 2.94 -4.95
N PRO A 131 -5.96 2.17 -5.77
CA PRO A 131 -6.73 2.72 -6.87
C PRO A 131 -7.84 3.68 -6.44
N ILE A 132 -8.43 3.50 -5.27
CA ILE A 132 -9.49 4.38 -4.78
C ILE A 132 -8.90 5.72 -4.37
N THR A 133 -7.89 5.71 -3.53
CA THR A 133 -7.21 6.93 -3.07
C THR A 133 -6.58 7.68 -4.22
N PHE A 134 -5.89 6.97 -5.12
CA PHE A 134 -5.30 7.57 -6.31
C PHE A 134 -6.36 8.24 -7.19
N GLY A 135 -7.45 7.52 -7.51
CA GLY A 135 -8.47 8.02 -8.40
C GLY A 135 -9.36 9.13 -7.81
N LEU A 136 -9.48 9.20 -6.47
CA LEU A 136 -10.17 10.32 -5.81
C LEU A 136 -9.29 11.57 -5.70
N ALA A 137 -7.99 11.40 -5.58
CA ALA A 137 -7.05 12.53 -5.42
C ALA A 137 -6.52 13.06 -6.75
N LEU A 138 -6.32 12.19 -7.75
CA LEU A 138 -6.00 12.63 -9.11
C LEU A 138 -7.28 13.11 -9.79
N THR A 139 -7.24 14.32 -10.34
CA THR A 139 -8.40 14.93 -10.99
C THR A 139 -8.14 15.18 -12.47
N ASP A 140 -9.19 15.44 -13.23
CA ASP A 140 -9.08 16.05 -14.55
C ASP A 140 -8.77 17.56 -14.48
N GLN A 141 -8.73 18.24 -15.61
CA GLN A 141 -8.51 19.67 -15.71
C GLN A 141 -9.62 20.50 -15.05
N GLU A 142 -10.85 19.96 -14.96
CA GLU A 142 -12.02 20.57 -14.31
C GLU A 142 -12.11 20.27 -12.80
N ARG A 143 -11.09 19.60 -12.24
CA ARG A 143 -11.01 19.17 -10.83
C ARG A 143 -12.00 18.07 -10.45
N LYS A 144 -12.49 17.29 -11.40
CA LYS A 144 -13.32 16.11 -11.13
C LYS A 144 -12.41 14.92 -10.83
N PRO A 145 -12.61 14.17 -9.74
CA PRO A 145 -11.86 12.96 -9.45
C PRO A 145 -12.00 11.94 -10.57
N ILE A 146 -10.90 11.39 -11.04
CA ILE A 146 -10.89 10.46 -12.18
C ILE A 146 -11.53 9.10 -11.86
N PHE A 147 -11.68 8.76 -10.58
CA PHE A 147 -12.31 7.50 -10.16
C PHE A 147 -13.77 7.38 -10.62
N TYR A 148 -14.49 8.49 -10.74
CA TYR A 148 -15.90 8.49 -11.12
C TYR A 148 -16.14 8.40 -12.64
N ASP A 149 -15.12 8.60 -13.45
CA ASP A 149 -15.19 8.36 -14.89
C ASP A 149 -14.80 6.90 -15.16
N PRO A 150 -15.69 6.07 -15.78
CA PRO A 150 -15.41 4.65 -16.00
C PRO A 150 -14.16 4.39 -16.87
N THR A 151 -13.90 5.23 -17.87
CA THR A 151 -12.73 5.10 -18.76
C THR A 151 -11.44 5.43 -18.00
N LEU A 152 -11.44 6.55 -17.27
CA LEU A 152 -10.30 6.95 -16.48
C LEU A 152 -10.04 5.98 -15.32
N ARG A 153 -11.08 5.41 -14.73
CA ARG A 153 -10.97 4.37 -13.71
C ARG A 153 -10.35 3.08 -14.26
N ASP A 154 -10.74 2.64 -15.43
CA ASP A 154 -10.11 1.48 -16.08
C ASP A 154 -8.62 1.72 -16.34
N ILE A 155 -8.28 2.89 -16.89
CA ILE A 155 -6.89 3.28 -17.12
C ILE A 155 -6.09 3.32 -15.82
N LEU A 156 -6.63 3.93 -14.76
CA LEU A 156 -5.90 4.05 -13.48
C LEU A 156 -5.64 2.69 -12.83
N VAL A 157 -6.62 1.78 -12.85
CA VAL A 157 -6.47 0.44 -12.28
C VAL A 157 -5.39 -0.33 -13.02
N LYS A 158 -5.42 -0.31 -14.35
CA LYS A 158 -4.38 -0.95 -15.18
C LYS A 158 -3.00 -0.31 -14.99
N HIS A 159 -2.95 1.02 -14.89
CA HIS A 159 -1.72 1.75 -14.65
C HIS A 159 -1.07 1.35 -13.32
N LEU A 160 -1.84 1.32 -12.22
CA LEU A 160 -1.33 0.94 -10.92
C LEU A 160 -0.97 -0.55 -10.86
N SER A 161 -1.75 -1.41 -11.53
CA SER A 161 -1.43 -2.83 -11.69
C SER A 161 -0.06 -3.03 -12.34
N MET A 162 0.22 -2.30 -13.42
CA MET A 162 1.50 -2.39 -14.13
C MET A 162 2.65 -1.80 -13.31
N LYS A 163 2.43 -0.72 -12.54
CA LYS A 163 3.43 -0.20 -11.60
C LYS A 163 3.75 -1.19 -10.49
N ALA A 164 2.74 -1.85 -9.93
CA ALA A 164 2.95 -2.89 -8.92
C ALA A 164 3.76 -4.07 -9.48
N ARG A 165 3.44 -4.54 -10.70
CA ARG A 165 4.22 -5.58 -11.40
C ARG A 165 5.65 -5.13 -11.70
N TRP A 166 5.85 -3.89 -12.13
CA TRP A 166 7.18 -3.35 -12.35
C TRP A 166 7.99 -3.32 -11.03
N MET A 167 7.37 -2.89 -9.94
CA MET A 167 8.00 -2.88 -8.61
C MET A 167 8.38 -4.29 -8.15
N GLU A 168 7.46 -5.24 -8.29
CA GLU A 168 7.72 -6.65 -7.98
C GLU A 168 8.90 -7.21 -8.79
N LYS A 169 8.91 -6.95 -10.11
CA LYS A 169 10.03 -7.32 -10.97
C LYS A 169 11.34 -6.69 -10.48
N LYS A 170 11.33 -5.40 -10.16
CA LYS A 170 12.49 -4.68 -9.64
C LYS A 170 13.05 -5.30 -8.37
N PHE A 171 12.16 -5.68 -7.44
CA PHE A 171 12.57 -6.35 -6.21
C PHE A 171 13.13 -7.75 -6.48
N ASN A 172 12.51 -8.52 -7.36
CA ASN A 172 13.00 -9.84 -7.73
C ASN A 172 14.40 -9.76 -8.40
N ASP A 173 14.65 -8.74 -9.22
CA ASP A 173 15.96 -8.51 -9.85
C ASP A 173 17.02 -8.12 -8.80
N LEU A 174 16.67 -7.30 -7.81
CA LEU A 174 17.59 -6.86 -6.73
C LEU A 174 17.81 -7.93 -5.65
N PHE A 175 16.76 -8.71 -5.33
CA PHE A 175 16.73 -9.68 -4.25
C PHE A 175 16.26 -11.06 -4.73
N PRO A 176 16.99 -11.72 -5.66
CA PRO A 176 16.55 -13.00 -6.21
C PRO A 176 16.34 -14.04 -5.11
N GLY A 177 15.17 -14.70 -5.16
CA GLY A 177 14.75 -15.72 -4.21
C GLY A 177 14.16 -15.21 -2.89
N ILE A 178 14.06 -13.88 -2.72
CA ILE A 178 13.34 -13.30 -1.58
C ILE A 178 11.93 -12.92 -2.05
N PRO A 179 10.88 -13.41 -1.37
CA PRO A 179 9.50 -13.09 -1.73
C PRO A 179 9.18 -11.62 -1.50
N THR A 180 8.28 -11.09 -2.33
CA THR A 180 7.85 -9.69 -2.31
C THR A 180 6.53 -9.50 -1.59
N ILE A 181 6.37 -8.35 -0.97
CA ILE A 181 5.10 -7.84 -0.42
C ILE A 181 4.87 -6.47 -1.03
N ILE A 182 3.72 -6.24 -1.66
CA ILE A 182 3.32 -4.91 -2.15
C ILE A 182 2.04 -4.50 -1.43
N PHE A 183 2.09 -3.36 -0.74
CA PHE A 183 0.92 -2.75 -0.11
C PHE A 183 0.30 -1.71 -1.03
N PHE A 184 -1.02 -1.70 -1.07
CA PHE A 184 -1.81 -0.60 -1.61
C PHE A 184 -2.31 0.25 -0.46
N ASP A 185 -1.90 1.52 -0.43
CA ASP A 185 -2.26 2.44 0.63
C ASP A 185 -3.57 3.15 0.28
N GLU A 186 -4.60 2.94 1.08
CA GLU A 186 -5.98 3.38 0.82
C GLU A 186 -6.57 4.23 1.95
N PRO A 187 -5.97 5.37 2.31
CA PRO A 187 -6.53 6.24 3.34
C PRO A 187 -7.91 6.79 2.99
N SER A 188 -8.23 6.96 1.70
CA SER A 188 -9.54 7.48 1.28
C SER A 188 -10.70 6.52 1.57
N LEU A 189 -10.43 5.24 1.79
CA LEU A 189 -11.46 4.30 2.23
C LEU A 189 -12.01 4.59 3.63
N SER A 190 -11.34 5.43 4.41
CA SER A 190 -11.91 5.92 5.68
C SER A 190 -13.20 6.73 5.50
N SER A 191 -13.47 7.23 4.30
CA SER A 191 -14.72 7.90 3.95
C SER A 191 -15.80 6.97 3.38
N PHE A 192 -15.47 5.70 3.12
CA PHE A 192 -16.40 4.75 2.52
C PHE A 192 -17.63 4.53 3.42
N GLY A 193 -18.82 4.57 2.81
CA GLY A 193 -20.09 4.47 3.54
C GLY A 193 -20.55 5.74 4.26
N SER A 194 -19.76 6.82 4.20
CA SER A 194 -20.19 8.12 4.72
C SER A 194 -21.14 8.83 3.75
N ALA A 195 -21.93 9.77 4.25
CA ALA A 195 -22.82 10.60 3.42
C ALA A 195 -22.07 11.46 2.38
N PHE A 196 -20.77 11.59 2.50
CA PHE A 196 -19.91 12.38 1.61
C PHE A 196 -19.19 11.54 0.54
N SER A 197 -19.39 10.23 0.56
CA SER A 197 -18.75 9.31 -0.38
C SER A 197 -19.79 8.66 -1.28
N SER A 198 -19.64 8.83 -2.60
CA SER A 198 -20.43 8.14 -3.63
C SER A 198 -19.76 6.88 -4.16
N LEU A 199 -18.83 6.30 -3.40
CA LEU A 199 -18.13 5.08 -3.77
C LEU A 199 -19.08 3.88 -3.75
N ASN A 200 -19.11 3.14 -4.86
CA ASN A 200 -19.83 1.89 -4.98
C ASN A 200 -18.94 0.73 -4.50
N ARG A 201 -19.50 -0.18 -3.69
CA ARG A 201 -18.80 -1.36 -3.18
C ARG A 201 -18.22 -2.23 -4.30
N GLU A 202 -19.01 -2.48 -5.35
CA GLU A 202 -18.61 -3.33 -6.47
C GLU A 202 -17.41 -2.73 -7.22
N ASP A 203 -17.45 -1.42 -7.50
CA ASP A 203 -16.34 -0.70 -8.13
C ASP A 203 -15.06 -0.74 -7.29
N VAL A 204 -15.18 -0.59 -5.97
CA VAL A 204 -14.04 -0.65 -5.04
C VAL A 204 -13.42 -2.05 -5.04
N VAL A 205 -14.23 -3.09 -4.83
CA VAL A 205 -13.77 -4.48 -4.78
C VAL A 205 -13.16 -4.91 -6.12
N HIS A 206 -13.79 -4.54 -7.25
CA HIS A 206 -13.29 -4.84 -8.59
C HIS A 206 -11.92 -4.19 -8.83
N SER A 207 -11.80 -2.89 -8.55
CA SER A 207 -10.56 -2.14 -8.76
C SER A 207 -9.40 -2.70 -7.92
N LEU A 208 -9.67 -3.05 -6.65
CA LEU A 208 -8.65 -3.66 -5.78
C LEU A 208 -8.24 -5.05 -6.26
N ASN A 209 -9.22 -5.90 -6.62
CA ASN A 209 -8.93 -7.26 -7.08
C ASN A 209 -8.12 -7.26 -8.37
N GLU A 210 -8.43 -6.40 -9.34
CA GLU A 210 -7.65 -6.29 -10.57
C GLU A 210 -6.19 -5.90 -10.29
N CYS A 211 -5.96 -4.96 -9.35
CA CYS A 211 -4.62 -4.63 -8.91
C CYS A 211 -3.91 -5.81 -8.23
N PHE A 212 -4.60 -6.54 -7.37
CA PHE A 212 -4.04 -7.70 -6.67
C PHE A 212 -3.70 -8.85 -7.62
N ASP A 213 -4.59 -9.16 -8.56
CA ASP A 213 -4.44 -10.27 -9.49
C ASP A 213 -3.28 -10.04 -10.49
N ALA A 214 -2.83 -8.80 -10.65
CA ALA A 214 -1.68 -8.47 -11.48
C ALA A 214 -0.34 -8.95 -10.90
N MET A 215 -0.25 -9.25 -9.61
CA MET A 215 0.99 -9.59 -8.89
C MET A 215 1.06 -11.08 -8.54
N LYS A 216 2.30 -11.56 -8.32
CA LYS A 216 2.61 -12.93 -7.89
C LYS A 216 2.99 -13.03 -6.41
N GLY A 217 3.56 -11.96 -5.85
CA GLY A 217 3.93 -11.87 -4.45
C GLY A 217 2.72 -11.65 -3.53
N LEU A 218 2.99 -11.41 -2.25
CA LEU A 218 1.94 -11.13 -1.27
C LEU A 218 1.38 -9.72 -1.48
N LYS A 219 0.07 -9.62 -1.47
CA LYS A 219 -0.73 -8.42 -1.71
C LYS A 219 -1.26 -7.91 -0.39
N GLY A 220 -0.86 -6.70 -0.05
CA GLY A 220 -1.34 -6.04 1.16
C GLY A 220 -2.21 -4.83 0.82
N ILE A 221 -3.05 -4.47 1.77
CA ILE A 221 -3.71 -3.17 1.80
C ILE A 221 -3.43 -2.50 3.12
N HIS A 222 -3.19 -1.19 3.10
CA HIS A 222 -3.10 -0.39 4.32
C HIS A 222 -4.21 0.65 4.35
N CYS A 223 -5.01 0.63 5.43
CA CYS A 223 -6.00 1.65 5.73
C CYS A 223 -5.78 2.15 7.16
N CYS A 224 -5.33 3.40 7.29
CA CYS A 224 -5.02 4.02 8.58
C CYS A 224 -6.25 4.58 9.30
N GLY A 225 -7.43 4.56 8.69
CA GLY A 225 -8.69 5.03 9.27
C GLY A 225 -9.72 3.93 9.43
N ASN A 226 -10.85 4.28 10.06
CA ASN A 226 -11.98 3.38 10.10
C ASN A 226 -12.65 3.27 8.73
N THR A 227 -13.11 2.07 8.38
CA THR A 227 -13.82 1.80 7.11
C THR A 227 -14.84 0.68 7.30
N ASP A 228 -15.61 0.37 6.27
CA ASP A 228 -16.34 -0.89 6.19
C ASP A 228 -15.35 -2.04 5.88
N TRP A 229 -14.85 -2.68 6.94
CA TRP A 229 -13.88 -3.75 6.83
C TRP A 229 -14.37 -4.95 6.00
N SER A 230 -15.68 -5.15 5.88
CA SER A 230 -16.24 -6.21 5.06
C SER A 230 -15.90 -6.04 3.57
N VAL A 231 -15.70 -4.80 3.11
CA VAL A 231 -15.28 -4.51 1.74
C VAL A 231 -13.89 -5.07 1.49
N LEU A 232 -12.94 -4.72 2.37
CA LEU A 232 -11.54 -5.13 2.23
C LEU A 232 -11.38 -6.64 2.42
N LEU A 233 -12.02 -7.21 3.45
CA LEU A 233 -11.96 -8.65 3.75
C LEU A 233 -12.57 -9.52 2.64
N SER A 234 -13.43 -8.96 1.77
CA SER A 234 -14.00 -9.66 0.62
C SER A 234 -13.12 -9.68 -0.63
N THR A 235 -12.03 -8.93 -0.63
CA THR A 235 -11.08 -8.87 -1.76
C THR A 235 -10.06 -10.02 -1.73
N ASN A 236 -9.26 -10.15 -2.80
CA ASN A 236 -8.20 -11.16 -2.96
C ASN A 236 -6.89 -10.79 -2.21
N LEU A 237 -6.96 -9.91 -1.19
CA LEU A 237 -5.77 -9.52 -0.42
C LEU A 237 -5.23 -10.69 0.43
N ASP A 238 -3.91 -10.69 0.64
CA ASP A 238 -3.23 -11.62 1.56
C ASP A 238 -2.97 -10.98 2.92
N ILE A 239 -2.75 -9.65 2.99
CA ILE A 239 -2.37 -8.93 4.20
C ILE A 239 -3.28 -7.71 4.39
N LEU A 240 -4.01 -7.67 5.51
CA LEU A 240 -4.74 -6.48 5.94
C LEU A 240 -3.91 -5.71 6.98
N SER A 241 -3.43 -4.54 6.60
CA SER A 241 -2.77 -3.58 7.51
C SER A 241 -3.77 -2.52 7.94
N PHE A 242 -3.96 -2.39 9.24
CA PHE A 242 -4.92 -1.47 9.83
C PHE A 242 -4.35 -0.83 11.09
N ASP A 243 -4.84 0.33 11.44
CA ASP A 243 -4.54 0.97 12.71
C ASP A 243 -5.24 0.22 13.86
N ALA A 244 -4.52 -0.76 14.43
CA ALA A 244 -5.02 -1.54 15.55
C ALA A 244 -5.04 -0.74 16.86
N TYR A 245 -4.24 0.33 16.96
CA TYR A 245 -4.25 1.21 18.11
C TYR A 245 -5.56 1.97 18.24
N GLY A 246 -6.10 2.47 17.11
CA GLY A 246 -7.31 3.28 17.07
C GLY A 246 -8.59 2.50 16.73
N TYR A 247 -8.52 1.44 15.91
CA TYR A 247 -9.71 0.87 15.26
C TYR A 247 -9.89 -0.64 15.40
N LEU A 248 -9.19 -1.28 16.35
CA LEU A 248 -9.36 -2.71 16.59
C LEU A 248 -10.81 -3.08 16.91
N GLU A 249 -11.48 -2.28 17.73
CA GLU A 249 -12.88 -2.55 18.11
C GLU A 249 -13.80 -2.55 16.90
N THR A 250 -13.62 -1.61 15.96
CA THR A 250 -14.42 -1.56 14.76
C THR A 250 -14.17 -2.74 13.82
N LEU A 251 -12.91 -3.19 13.68
CA LEU A 251 -12.62 -4.43 12.95
C LEU A 251 -13.29 -5.65 13.60
N SER A 252 -13.33 -5.68 14.93
CA SER A 252 -13.95 -6.78 15.70
C SER A 252 -15.48 -6.92 15.51
N LEU A 253 -16.11 -5.94 14.85
CA LEU A 253 -17.54 -6.01 14.49
C LEU A 253 -17.81 -6.90 13.26
N TYR A 254 -16.77 -7.34 12.56
CA TYR A 254 -16.84 -8.19 11.37
C TYR A 254 -16.25 -9.59 11.59
N PRO A 255 -16.67 -10.32 12.63
CA PRO A 255 -16.00 -11.57 13.02
C PRO A 255 -16.12 -12.68 11.97
N LYS A 256 -17.21 -12.70 11.18
CA LYS A 256 -17.43 -13.71 10.14
C LYS A 256 -16.47 -13.52 8.97
N GLU A 257 -16.39 -12.29 8.47
CA GLU A 257 -15.54 -11.89 7.35
C GLU A 257 -14.07 -12.01 7.74
N LEU A 258 -13.71 -11.58 8.95
CA LEU A 258 -12.36 -11.69 9.48
C LEU A 258 -11.93 -13.14 9.64
N LYS A 259 -12.81 -14.00 10.16
CA LYS A 259 -12.55 -15.43 10.29
C LYS A 259 -12.31 -16.07 8.92
N ALA A 260 -13.19 -15.83 7.95
CA ALA A 260 -13.04 -16.34 6.60
C ALA A 260 -11.74 -15.87 5.93
N PHE A 261 -11.35 -14.60 6.14
CA PHE A 261 -10.08 -14.07 5.67
C PHE A 261 -8.87 -14.79 6.26
N LEU A 262 -8.86 -14.99 7.58
CA LEU A 262 -7.75 -15.67 8.27
C LEU A 262 -7.67 -17.17 7.93
N GLU A 263 -8.81 -17.84 7.82
CA GLU A 263 -8.89 -19.27 7.46
C GLU A 263 -8.39 -19.57 6.05
N ARG A 264 -8.58 -18.63 5.10
CA ARG A 264 -8.00 -18.76 3.75
C ARG A 264 -6.50 -18.41 3.68
N GLY A 265 -5.86 -18.15 4.82
CA GLY A 265 -4.42 -17.82 4.91
C GLY A 265 -4.13 -16.35 5.06
N GLY A 266 -5.12 -15.49 5.19
CA GLY A 266 -4.98 -14.05 5.40
C GLY A 266 -4.16 -13.71 6.65
N ILE A 267 -3.51 -12.54 6.64
CA ILE A 267 -2.58 -12.08 7.68
C ILE A 267 -3.01 -10.69 8.13
N LEU A 268 -3.02 -10.47 9.45
CA LEU A 268 -3.17 -9.12 10.00
C LEU A 268 -1.80 -8.47 10.18
N ALA A 269 -1.63 -7.27 9.64
CA ALA A 269 -0.55 -6.37 9.98
C ALA A 269 -1.09 -5.34 10.98
N TRP A 270 -0.72 -5.53 12.25
CA TRP A 270 -1.26 -4.77 13.38
C TRP A 270 -0.52 -3.46 13.54
N GLY A 271 -1.15 -2.36 13.24
CA GLY A 271 -0.69 -0.99 13.52
C GLY A 271 -0.82 -0.68 15.01
N ILE A 272 0.08 -1.21 15.83
CA ILE A 272 0.03 -1.06 17.29
C ILE A 272 0.80 0.14 17.82
N VAL A 273 1.71 0.70 17.01
CA VAL A 273 2.50 1.87 17.38
C VAL A 273 1.83 3.11 16.82
N PRO A 274 1.28 4.01 17.65
CA PRO A 274 0.61 5.20 17.14
C PRO A 274 1.59 6.12 16.41
N THR A 275 1.10 6.80 15.36
CA THR A 275 1.88 7.74 14.54
C THR A 275 1.56 9.20 14.83
N ASN A 276 0.76 9.47 15.87
CA ASN A 276 0.43 10.77 16.42
C ASN A 276 1.19 11.04 17.75
N GLU A 277 0.83 12.10 18.46
CA GLU A 277 1.46 12.47 19.75
C GLU A 277 1.33 11.41 20.85
N ASP A 278 0.42 10.45 20.71
CA ASP A 278 0.26 9.38 21.68
C ASP A 278 1.50 8.48 21.75
N VAL A 279 2.32 8.41 20.69
CA VAL A 279 3.59 7.69 20.70
C VAL A 279 4.53 8.14 21.84
N LEU A 280 4.45 9.41 22.25
CA LEU A 280 5.25 9.97 23.34
C LEU A 280 4.81 9.50 24.74
N LYS A 281 3.62 8.91 24.85
CA LYS A 281 3.02 8.41 26.10
C LYS A 281 3.15 6.88 26.22
N GLU A 282 3.54 6.20 25.13
CA GLU A 282 3.58 4.75 25.07
C GLU A 282 4.99 4.21 25.33
N GLU A 283 5.02 3.10 26.04
CA GLU A 283 6.21 2.27 26.22
C GLU A 283 6.04 0.93 25.49
N ALA A 284 7.13 0.24 25.20
CA ALA A 284 7.07 -1.06 24.53
C ALA A 284 6.17 -2.07 25.27
N GLN A 285 6.18 -2.05 26.62
CA GLN A 285 5.37 -2.91 27.46
C GLN A 285 3.87 -2.61 27.31
N SER A 286 3.48 -1.33 27.25
CA SER A 286 2.08 -0.93 27.08
C SER A 286 1.55 -1.36 25.72
N LEU A 287 2.35 -1.22 24.67
CA LEU A 287 2.00 -1.67 23.31
C LEU A 287 1.85 -3.19 23.22
N VAL A 288 2.75 -3.96 23.85
CA VAL A 288 2.65 -5.42 23.93
C VAL A 288 1.39 -5.85 24.70
N LYS A 289 1.07 -5.16 25.79
CA LYS A 289 -0.16 -5.42 26.56
C LYS A 289 -1.40 -5.18 25.69
N ARG A 290 -1.46 -4.03 25.03
CA ARG A 290 -2.55 -3.65 24.09
C ARG A 290 -2.72 -4.69 22.96
N PHE A 291 -1.62 -5.15 22.39
CA PHE A 291 -1.66 -6.22 21.39
C PHE A 291 -2.28 -7.51 21.94
N LYS A 292 -1.87 -7.97 23.13
CA LYS A 292 -2.44 -9.17 23.78
C LYS A 292 -3.94 -9.02 24.06
N GLU A 293 -4.36 -7.86 24.59
CA GLU A 293 -5.76 -7.52 24.81
C GLU A 293 -6.55 -7.54 23.49
N GLY A 294 -5.94 -7.08 22.40
CA GLY A 294 -6.52 -7.16 21.05
C GLY A 294 -6.72 -8.59 20.57
N VAL A 295 -5.74 -9.46 20.76
CA VAL A 295 -5.85 -10.89 20.45
C VAL A 295 -6.98 -11.55 21.27
N GLU A 296 -7.08 -11.24 22.56
CA GLU A 296 -8.16 -11.72 23.42
C GLU A 296 -9.54 -11.23 22.96
N THR A 297 -9.63 -9.97 22.54
CA THR A 297 -10.87 -9.37 22.02
C THR A 297 -11.36 -10.12 20.78
N LEU A 298 -10.48 -10.37 19.82
CA LEU A 298 -10.83 -11.13 18.61
C LEU A 298 -11.15 -12.60 18.94
N SER A 299 -10.45 -13.21 19.90
CA SER A 299 -10.72 -14.59 20.33
C SER A 299 -12.10 -14.73 20.98
N LYS A 300 -12.52 -13.76 21.80
CA LYS A 300 -13.88 -13.70 22.37
C LYS A 300 -14.98 -13.57 21.29
N LYS A 301 -14.62 -13.08 20.10
CA LYS A 301 -15.50 -13.00 18.92
C LYS A 301 -15.47 -14.29 18.07
N GLY A 302 -14.76 -15.33 18.52
CA GLY A 302 -14.73 -16.64 17.85
C GLY A 302 -13.61 -16.81 16.82
N ILE A 303 -12.60 -15.94 16.84
CA ILE A 303 -11.39 -16.10 16.02
C ILE A 303 -10.39 -17.00 16.77
N ASP A 304 -9.91 -18.05 16.09
CA ASP A 304 -8.89 -18.93 16.67
C ASP A 304 -7.56 -18.17 16.86
N GLN A 305 -7.01 -18.24 18.07
CA GLN A 305 -5.74 -17.57 18.40
C GLN A 305 -4.57 -18.05 17.54
N THR A 306 -4.59 -19.29 17.08
CA THR A 306 -3.54 -19.81 16.19
C THR A 306 -3.49 -19.08 14.86
N LEU A 307 -4.64 -18.64 14.34
CA LEU A 307 -4.71 -17.81 13.12
C LEU A 307 -4.12 -16.42 13.34
N LEU A 308 -4.24 -15.87 14.55
CA LEU A 308 -3.73 -14.55 14.91
C LEU A 308 -2.21 -14.54 15.18
N GLN A 309 -1.58 -15.72 15.35
CA GLN A 309 -0.14 -15.82 15.54
C GLN A 309 0.66 -15.48 14.29
N ARG A 310 0.08 -15.70 13.10
CA ARG A 310 0.67 -15.22 11.84
C ARG A 310 0.39 -13.73 11.69
N ALA A 311 1.26 -12.91 12.24
CA ALA A 311 1.04 -11.47 12.34
C ALA A 311 2.28 -10.68 11.97
N ILE A 312 2.05 -9.51 11.37
CA ILE A 312 3.04 -8.46 11.17
C ILE A 312 2.73 -7.35 12.16
N LEU A 313 3.75 -6.76 12.78
CA LEU A 313 3.59 -5.58 13.64
C LEU A 313 4.08 -4.35 12.88
N THR A 314 3.28 -3.29 12.89
CA THR A 314 3.56 -2.05 12.15
C THR A 314 3.25 -0.83 13.00
N PRO A 315 3.73 0.36 12.60
CA PRO A 315 3.07 1.61 12.98
C PRO A 315 1.61 1.64 12.46
N SER A 316 0.79 2.48 13.10
CA SER A 316 -0.61 2.69 12.69
C SER A 316 -0.73 3.56 11.45
#